data_4661fd95d5e92ac1a607567507202ce5
#
_entry.id   4661fd95d5e92ac1a607567507202ce5
#
_cell.length_a   1.000
_cell.length_b   1.000
_cell.length_c   1.000
_cell.angle_alpha   90.00
_cell.angle_beta   90.00
_cell.angle_gamma   90.00
#
_symmetry.space_group_name_H-M   'P 1'
#
loop_
_entity.id
_entity.type
_entity.pdbx_description
1 polymer ?
#
loop_
_entity_poly.entity_id
_entity_poly.type
_entity_poly.pdbx_seq_one_letter_code
_entity_poly.pdbx_strand_id
1 'polypeptide(L)'
;MRVGLGMLALPVAALLMGAGPVPAPVPVPQVPDLGPQLERFTYPWPVQTMEVDIVGAPAQMAFMDIAPQRPNGRTVVLLHGKNFCGATWGSTARALSEVGYRVIVPDQIGFCKSSKPRAAQYSFEMLATFTKRLLESRGITQATIVGHSMGGMLAMRYAILYPASVEKLVLVNPLGLKDRGEEGVPYTDVDTLWANEKKTSYASIKAYQLENYYHGVWKPSYDRWVWMQAGMYQGQGVIQWRSRRPRPAR
;
A
#
# COMPACT_ATOMS: atom_id res chain seq x y z
N MET A 1 -70.38 49.34 -23.06
CA MET A 1 -70.21 47.85 -23.14
C MET A 1 -68.95 47.45 -22.38
N ARG A 2 -69.13 46.87 -21.20
CA ARG A 2 -67.99 46.28 -20.37
C ARG A 2 -68.07 44.81 -20.58
N VAL A 3 -67.01 44.25 -21.17
CA VAL A 3 -66.80 42.75 -21.29
C VAL A 3 -66.08 42.26 -20.06
N GLY A 4 -66.73 41.45 -19.26
CA GLY A 4 -66.11 40.78 -18.09
C GLY A 4 -65.32 39.59 -18.52
N LEU A 5 -64.07 39.55 -18.14
CA LEU A 5 -63.18 38.38 -18.28
C LEU A 5 -63.39 37.48 -17.08
N GLY A 6 -64.02 36.32 -17.28
CA GLY A 6 -64.16 35.29 -16.26
C GLY A 6 -62.82 34.48 -16.18
N MET A 7 -62.18 34.52 -15.01
CA MET A 7 -61.02 33.65 -14.69
C MET A 7 -61.56 32.26 -14.30
N LEU A 8 -61.28 31.25 -15.10
CA LEU A 8 -61.44 29.84 -14.72
C LEU A 8 -60.23 29.41 -13.88
N ALA A 9 -60.44 29.11 -12.63
CA ALA A 9 -59.45 28.49 -11.76
C ALA A 9 -59.47 26.98 -11.98
N LEU A 10 -58.37 26.42 -12.50
CA LEU A 10 -58.13 24.98 -12.55
C LEU A 10 -57.55 24.50 -11.21
N PRO A 11 -58.03 23.37 -10.65
CA PRO A 11 -57.43 22.83 -9.45
C PRO A 11 -56.09 22.20 -9.75
N VAL A 12 -55.01 22.62 -9.10
CA VAL A 12 -53.73 21.99 -9.07
C VAL A 12 -53.83 20.73 -8.19
N ALA A 13 -53.96 19.56 -8.82
CA ALA A 13 -53.83 18.28 -8.11
C ALA A 13 -52.36 18.10 -7.74
N ALA A 14 -52.02 18.25 -6.47
CA ALA A 14 -50.71 17.90 -5.93
C ALA A 14 -50.55 16.38 -6.00
N LEU A 15 -49.73 15.89 -6.95
CA LEU A 15 -49.26 14.50 -6.94
C LEU A 15 -48.32 14.34 -5.76
N LEU A 16 -48.79 13.73 -4.67
CA LEU A 16 -47.95 13.18 -3.61
C LEU A 16 -47.19 11.98 -4.19
N MET A 17 -46.00 12.19 -4.75
CA MET A 17 -45.06 11.15 -5.02
C MET A 17 -44.61 10.59 -3.66
N GLY A 18 -45.18 9.44 -3.29
CA GLY A 18 -44.72 8.68 -2.14
C GLY A 18 -43.23 8.35 -2.33
N ALA A 19 -42.41 8.81 -1.39
CA ALA A 19 -41.01 8.38 -1.33
C ALA A 19 -41.02 6.86 -1.21
N GLY A 20 -40.52 6.18 -2.24
CA GLY A 20 -40.31 4.72 -2.17
C GLY A 20 -39.42 4.36 -0.98
N PRO A 21 -39.51 3.11 -0.48
CA PRO A 21 -38.69 2.71 0.65
C PRO A 21 -37.23 2.98 0.38
N VAL A 22 -36.58 3.73 1.28
CA VAL A 22 -35.13 3.97 1.24
C VAL A 22 -34.49 2.56 1.26
N PRO A 23 -33.67 2.19 0.27
CA PRO A 23 -33.02 0.88 0.25
C PRO A 23 -32.22 0.73 1.57
N ALA A 24 -32.37 -0.44 2.18
CA ALA A 24 -31.62 -0.75 3.39
C ALA A 24 -30.11 -0.55 3.15
N PRO A 25 -29.37 0.02 4.11
CA PRO A 25 -27.93 0.22 3.94
C PRO A 25 -27.27 -1.15 3.67
N VAL A 26 -26.54 -1.23 2.56
CA VAL A 26 -25.79 -2.44 2.24
C VAL A 26 -24.82 -2.72 3.37
N PRO A 27 -24.86 -3.92 4.00
CA PRO A 27 -23.97 -4.23 5.10
C PRO A 27 -22.51 -4.00 4.67
N VAL A 28 -21.79 -3.17 5.41
CA VAL A 28 -20.35 -3.01 5.20
C VAL A 28 -19.71 -4.34 5.57
N PRO A 29 -18.99 -5.01 4.65
CA PRO A 29 -18.34 -6.27 4.96
C PRO A 29 -17.43 -6.09 6.18
N GLN A 30 -17.61 -6.97 7.17
CA GLN A 30 -16.76 -6.94 8.35
C GLN A 30 -15.35 -7.36 7.95
N VAL A 31 -14.37 -6.48 8.17
CA VAL A 31 -12.96 -6.80 7.92
C VAL A 31 -12.56 -7.89 8.91
N PRO A 32 -12.05 -9.04 8.46
CA PRO A 32 -11.61 -10.08 9.39
C PRO A 32 -10.47 -9.57 10.26
N ASP A 33 -10.43 -10.03 11.52
CA ASP A 33 -9.29 -9.76 12.38
C ASP A 33 -8.06 -10.51 11.88
N LEU A 34 -7.15 -9.78 11.25
CA LEU A 34 -5.93 -10.33 10.67
C LEU A 34 -4.73 -10.27 11.62
N GLY A 35 -4.90 -9.71 12.81
CA GLY A 35 -3.83 -9.44 13.76
C GLY A 35 -3.04 -8.16 13.42
N PRO A 36 -2.33 -7.59 14.44
CA PRO A 36 -1.64 -6.30 14.31
C PRO A 36 -0.49 -6.30 13.29
N GLN A 37 0.07 -7.48 12.98
CA GLN A 37 1.09 -7.67 11.95
C GLN A 37 0.59 -8.58 10.82
N LEU A 38 -0.73 -8.61 10.57
CA LEU A 38 -1.35 -9.46 9.56
C LEU A 38 -0.97 -10.94 9.72
N GLU A 39 -0.80 -11.42 10.95
CA GLU A 39 -0.36 -12.78 11.26
C GLU A 39 -1.29 -13.82 10.62
N ARG A 40 -2.60 -13.53 10.63
CA ARG A 40 -3.65 -14.40 10.06
C ARG A 40 -3.91 -14.19 8.56
N PHE A 41 -3.21 -13.25 7.92
CA PHE A 41 -3.31 -13.09 6.47
C PHE A 41 -2.41 -14.11 5.76
N THR A 42 -3.00 -14.93 4.88
CA THR A 42 -2.27 -15.99 4.16
C THR A 42 -1.42 -15.41 3.05
N TYR A 43 -0.12 -15.69 3.09
CA TYR A 43 0.86 -15.40 2.04
C TYR A 43 0.99 -16.59 1.08
N PRO A 44 1.40 -16.34 -0.19
CA PRO A 44 1.50 -17.40 -1.20
C PRO A 44 2.68 -18.37 -0.98
N TRP A 45 3.68 -17.98 -0.15
CA TRP A 45 4.81 -18.81 0.30
C TRP A 45 5.07 -18.61 1.79
N PRO A 46 5.84 -19.52 2.41
CA PRO A 46 6.27 -19.36 3.80
C PRO A 46 6.96 -18.01 4.02
N VAL A 47 6.59 -17.34 5.10
CA VAL A 47 7.20 -16.09 5.52
C VAL A 47 8.28 -16.40 6.55
N GLN A 48 9.47 -15.88 6.32
CA GLN A 48 10.61 -15.89 7.22
C GLN A 48 10.79 -14.52 7.85
N THR A 49 11.56 -14.42 8.91
CA THR A 49 11.90 -13.14 9.55
C THR A 49 13.42 -13.00 9.69
N MET A 50 13.89 -11.78 9.57
CA MET A 50 15.26 -11.38 9.89
C MET A 50 15.19 -10.34 11.02
N GLU A 51 15.99 -10.55 12.05
CA GLU A 51 16.12 -9.57 13.13
C GLU A 51 16.89 -8.35 12.66
N VAL A 52 16.41 -7.19 13.06
CA VAL A 52 17.03 -5.89 12.80
C VAL A 52 17.01 -5.07 14.08
N ASP A 53 17.99 -4.21 14.26
CA ASP A 53 17.97 -3.20 15.32
C ASP A 53 17.52 -1.86 14.74
N ILE A 54 16.58 -1.21 15.43
CA ILE A 54 16.07 0.10 15.07
C ILE A 54 16.20 1.02 16.29
N VAL A 55 17.25 1.83 16.29
CA VAL A 55 17.53 2.80 17.36
C VAL A 55 17.62 2.09 18.75
N GLY A 56 18.31 0.95 18.81
CA GLY A 56 18.49 0.17 20.03
C GLY A 56 17.27 -0.68 20.43
N ALA A 57 16.28 -0.80 19.57
CA ALA A 57 15.12 -1.66 19.79
C ALA A 57 15.09 -2.82 18.79
N PRO A 58 14.94 -4.08 19.26
CA PRO A 58 14.82 -5.23 18.36
C PRO A 58 13.52 -5.14 17.55
N ALA A 59 13.62 -5.45 16.27
CA ALA A 59 12.51 -5.53 15.33
C ALA A 59 12.73 -6.67 14.33
N GLN A 60 11.70 -7.05 13.62
CA GLN A 60 11.75 -8.13 12.65
C GLN A 60 11.29 -7.67 11.28
N MET A 61 12.09 -7.97 10.26
CA MET A 61 11.74 -7.81 8.86
C MET A 61 11.23 -9.13 8.31
N ALA A 62 9.98 -9.17 7.89
CA ALA A 62 9.36 -10.34 7.28
C ALA A 62 9.65 -10.38 5.77
N PHE A 63 9.82 -11.56 5.22
CA PHE A 63 10.06 -11.75 3.78
C PHE A 63 9.70 -13.16 3.32
N MET A 64 9.45 -13.31 2.02
CA MET A 64 9.42 -14.60 1.34
C MET A 64 10.73 -14.76 0.55
N ASP A 65 11.33 -15.97 0.62
CA ASP A 65 12.51 -16.37 -0.16
C ASP A 65 12.12 -17.59 -1.00
N ILE A 66 11.98 -17.39 -2.29
CA ILE A 66 11.38 -18.33 -3.21
C ILE A 66 12.47 -18.88 -4.12
N ALA A 67 12.89 -20.13 -3.84
CA ALA A 67 13.84 -20.84 -4.68
C ALA A 67 13.15 -21.41 -5.91
N PRO A 68 13.72 -21.25 -7.11
CA PRO A 68 13.20 -21.87 -8.33
C PRO A 68 13.55 -23.35 -8.37
N GLN A 69 12.75 -24.16 -9.07
CA GLN A 69 13.07 -25.59 -9.30
C GLN A 69 14.33 -25.78 -10.17
N ARG A 70 14.55 -24.89 -11.13
CA ARG A 70 15.71 -24.89 -12.03
C ARG A 70 16.38 -23.53 -11.97
N PRO A 71 17.39 -23.34 -11.10
CA PRO A 71 18.03 -22.05 -10.93
C PRO A 71 18.75 -21.56 -12.18
N ASN A 72 18.55 -20.29 -12.55
CA ASN A 72 19.31 -19.60 -13.59
C ASN A 72 20.49 -18.77 -13.02
N GLY A 73 20.75 -18.89 -11.71
CA GLY A 73 21.83 -18.19 -11.01
C GLY A 73 21.53 -16.72 -10.67
N ARG A 74 20.34 -16.21 -11.01
CA ARG A 74 19.98 -14.79 -10.85
C ARG A 74 18.88 -14.61 -9.79
N THR A 75 18.92 -13.45 -9.14
CA THR A 75 17.94 -13.08 -8.10
C THR A 75 17.14 -11.84 -8.51
N VAL A 76 15.85 -11.84 -8.17
CA VAL A 76 14.96 -10.68 -8.28
C VAL A 76 14.44 -10.32 -6.90
N VAL A 77 14.44 -9.03 -6.58
CA VAL A 77 13.84 -8.47 -5.35
C VAL A 77 12.60 -7.68 -5.72
N LEU A 78 11.46 -7.95 -5.08
CA LEU A 78 10.18 -7.32 -5.37
C LEU A 78 9.76 -6.42 -4.19
N LEU A 79 9.79 -5.10 -4.39
CA LEU A 79 9.50 -4.07 -3.39
C LEU A 79 8.08 -3.53 -3.57
N HIS A 80 7.22 -3.72 -2.54
CA HIS A 80 5.82 -3.35 -2.57
C HIS A 80 5.58 -1.84 -2.40
N GLY A 81 4.41 -1.36 -2.85
CA GLY A 81 3.92 -0.01 -2.61
C GLY A 81 3.33 0.18 -1.20
N LYS A 82 3.04 1.43 -0.81
CA LYS A 82 2.53 1.80 0.52
C LYS A 82 1.29 1.00 0.94
N ASN A 83 0.35 0.78 0.03
CA ASN A 83 -0.94 0.15 0.31
C ASN A 83 -0.93 -1.37 0.10
N PHE A 84 0.24 -1.96 -0.06
CA PHE A 84 0.42 -3.34 -0.45
C PHE A 84 1.46 -4.03 0.44
N CYS A 85 1.45 -5.36 0.37
CA CYS A 85 2.39 -6.24 1.05
C CYS A 85 3.13 -7.11 0.04
N GLY A 86 4.17 -7.80 0.47
CA GLY A 86 4.84 -8.80 -0.34
C GLY A 86 3.90 -9.84 -0.95
N ALA A 87 2.79 -10.15 -0.25
CA ALA A 87 1.78 -11.08 -0.74
C ALA A 87 1.16 -10.70 -2.10
N THR A 88 1.11 -9.40 -2.42
CA THR A 88 0.53 -8.92 -3.70
C THR A 88 1.40 -9.28 -4.91
N TRP A 89 2.65 -9.59 -4.71
CA TRP A 89 3.57 -10.03 -5.74
C TRP A 89 3.42 -11.52 -6.13
N GLY A 90 2.42 -12.23 -5.56
CA GLY A 90 2.28 -13.68 -5.68
C GLY A 90 2.35 -14.20 -7.12
N SER A 91 1.58 -13.65 -8.06
CA SER A 91 1.61 -14.08 -9.47
C SER A 91 2.96 -13.77 -10.16
N THR A 92 3.52 -12.58 -9.92
CA THR A 92 4.81 -12.18 -10.49
C THR A 92 5.94 -13.05 -9.95
N ALA A 93 5.96 -13.30 -8.64
CA ALA A 93 6.98 -14.15 -8.01
C ALA A 93 6.92 -15.58 -8.54
N ARG A 94 5.72 -16.11 -8.76
CA ARG A 94 5.52 -17.42 -9.38
C ARG A 94 6.11 -17.47 -10.79
N ALA A 95 5.72 -16.54 -11.66
CA ALA A 95 6.19 -16.49 -13.03
C ALA A 95 7.74 -16.36 -13.11
N LEU A 96 8.33 -15.53 -12.25
CA LEU A 96 9.79 -15.39 -12.18
C LEU A 96 10.49 -16.68 -11.68
N SER A 97 9.92 -17.33 -10.68
CA SER A 97 10.45 -18.59 -10.15
C SER A 97 10.35 -19.73 -11.18
N GLU A 98 9.28 -19.80 -11.95
CA GLU A 98 9.11 -20.79 -13.03
C GLU A 98 10.15 -20.67 -14.14
N VAL A 99 10.66 -19.45 -14.41
CA VAL A 99 11.74 -19.21 -15.38
C VAL A 99 13.14 -19.16 -14.74
N GLY A 100 13.26 -19.63 -13.49
CA GLY A 100 14.54 -19.93 -12.86
C GLY A 100 15.12 -18.84 -11.95
N TYR A 101 14.45 -17.73 -11.72
CA TYR A 101 14.93 -16.71 -10.78
C TYR A 101 14.65 -17.10 -9.31
N ARG A 102 15.63 -16.89 -8.45
CA ARG A 102 15.36 -16.80 -7.00
C ARG A 102 14.65 -15.47 -6.74
N VAL A 103 13.54 -15.48 -5.98
CA VAL A 103 12.74 -14.26 -5.76
C VAL A 103 12.69 -13.94 -4.27
N ILE A 104 13.15 -12.75 -3.91
CA ILE A 104 13.09 -12.21 -2.54
C ILE A 104 11.99 -11.16 -2.49
N VAL A 105 11.05 -11.33 -1.56
CA VAL A 105 9.90 -10.42 -1.44
C VAL A 105 9.76 -9.97 0.01
N PRO A 106 10.42 -8.86 0.39
CA PRO A 106 10.31 -8.32 1.74
C PRO A 106 8.99 -7.58 1.95
N ASP A 107 8.44 -7.68 3.16
CA ASP A 107 7.60 -6.65 3.73
C ASP A 107 8.51 -5.59 4.36
N GLN A 108 8.40 -4.36 3.92
CA GLN A 108 9.25 -3.30 4.48
C GLN A 108 8.94 -3.06 5.95
N ILE A 109 9.96 -2.68 6.76
CA ILE A 109 9.74 -2.27 8.15
C ILE A 109 8.68 -1.17 8.20
N GLY A 110 7.74 -1.32 9.11
CA GLY A 110 6.57 -0.44 9.20
C GLY A 110 5.33 -0.96 8.47
N PHE A 111 5.45 -2.04 7.69
CA PHE A 111 4.36 -2.57 6.87
C PHE A 111 4.11 -4.06 7.15
N CYS A 112 2.88 -4.46 6.92
CA CYS A 112 2.44 -5.85 6.75
C CYS A 112 2.88 -6.78 7.89
N LYS A 113 3.63 -7.84 7.61
CA LYS A 113 4.11 -8.79 8.64
C LYS A 113 5.40 -8.35 9.32
N SER A 114 6.04 -7.28 8.86
CA SER A 114 7.20 -6.69 9.53
C SER A 114 6.82 -5.88 10.76
N SER A 115 7.76 -5.72 11.69
CA SER A 115 7.62 -4.87 12.87
C SER A 115 7.32 -3.41 12.49
N LYS A 116 6.57 -2.72 13.37
CA LYS A 116 6.11 -1.34 13.18
C LYS A 116 6.54 -0.46 14.37
N PRO A 117 7.85 -0.27 14.60
CA PRO A 117 8.34 0.48 15.75
C PRO A 117 7.91 1.94 15.67
N ARG A 118 7.20 2.40 16.72
CA ARG A 118 6.65 3.77 16.77
C ARG A 118 7.70 4.85 16.96
N ALA A 119 8.83 4.51 17.57
CA ALA A 119 9.93 5.44 17.82
C ALA A 119 10.84 5.63 16.59
N ALA A 120 10.69 4.79 15.56
CA ALA A 120 11.52 4.87 14.36
C ALA A 120 11.18 6.11 13.53
N GLN A 121 12.19 6.77 13.03
CA GLN A 121 12.06 7.74 11.95
C GLN A 121 12.26 7.00 10.63
N TYR A 122 11.17 6.74 9.95
CA TYR A 122 11.20 6.05 8.69
C TYR A 122 11.80 6.92 7.58
N SER A 123 12.73 6.36 6.82
CA SER A 123 13.27 6.97 5.61
C SER A 123 13.54 5.91 4.55
N PHE A 124 13.66 6.32 3.29
CA PHE A 124 14.03 5.40 2.22
C PHE A 124 15.46 4.85 2.39
N GLU A 125 16.36 5.61 3.00
CA GLU A 125 17.70 5.16 3.37
C GLU A 125 17.66 4.00 4.34
N MET A 126 16.85 4.13 5.40
CA MET A 126 16.66 3.07 6.39
C MET A 126 16.07 1.81 5.74
N LEU A 127 15.02 1.94 4.95
CA LEU A 127 14.38 0.81 4.25
C LEU A 127 15.33 0.14 3.24
N ALA A 128 16.10 0.93 2.49
CA ALA A 128 17.11 0.44 1.57
C ALA A 128 18.24 -0.32 2.31
N THR A 129 18.67 0.20 3.45
CA THR A 129 19.69 -0.45 4.30
C THR A 129 19.21 -1.80 4.82
N PHE A 130 17.98 -1.91 5.30
CA PHE A 130 17.43 -3.20 5.72
C PHE A 130 17.24 -4.18 4.57
N THR A 131 16.83 -3.69 3.41
CA THR A 131 16.77 -4.50 2.19
C THR A 131 18.17 -5.02 1.83
N LYS A 132 19.21 -4.18 1.90
CA LYS A 132 20.61 -4.59 1.66
C LYS A 132 21.07 -5.65 2.65
N ARG A 133 20.84 -5.45 3.95
CA ARG A 133 21.16 -6.43 5.00
C ARG A 133 20.43 -7.77 4.81
N LEU A 134 19.17 -7.72 4.39
CA LEU A 134 18.43 -8.92 4.04
C LEU A 134 19.12 -9.70 2.91
N LEU A 135 19.50 -9.05 1.84
CA LEU A 135 20.16 -9.70 0.70
C LEU A 135 21.51 -10.31 1.13
N GLU A 136 22.30 -9.57 1.91
CA GLU A 136 23.57 -10.04 2.46
C GLU A 136 23.39 -11.28 3.36
N SER A 137 22.38 -11.26 4.24
CA SER A 137 22.08 -12.42 5.12
C SER A 137 21.65 -13.66 4.32
N ARG A 138 21.22 -13.50 3.09
CA ARG A 138 20.85 -14.58 2.16
C ARG A 138 21.94 -14.93 1.16
N GLY A 139 23.16 -14.36 1.32
CA GLY A 139 24.29 -14.58 0.42
C GLY A 139 24.12 -13.97 -0.97
N ILE A 140 23.25 -12.96 -1.10
CA ILE A 140 22.93 -12.33 -2.38
C ILE A 140 23.76 -11.04 -2.48
N THR A 141 24.74 -11.04 -3.39
CA THR A 141 25.62 -9.88 -3.64
C THR A 141 25.05 -8.93 -4.67
N GLN A 142 24.29 -9.44 -5.65
CA GLN A 142 23.72 -8.67 -6.74
C GLN A 142 22.32 -9.21 -7.10
N ALA A 143 21.39 -8.32 -7.43
CA ALA A 143 20.03 -8.69 -7.82
C ALA A 143 19.40 -7.67 -8.80
N THR A 144 18.41 -8.12 -9.55
CA THR A 144 17.46 -7.21 -10.22
C THR A 144 16.49 -6.67 -9.16
N ILE A 145 16.41 -5.34 -9.04
CA ILE A 145 15.51 -4.67 -8.08
C ILE A 145 14.28 -4.17 -8.81
N VAL A 146 13.11 -4.67 -8.40
CA VAL A 146 11.80 -4.29 -8.97
C VAL A 146 11.03 -3.55 -7.90
N GLY A 147 10.53 -2.34 -8.20
CA GLY A 147 9.76 -1.55 -7.24
C GLY A 147 8.45 -1.02 -7.83
N HIS A 148 7.36 -1.20 -7.11
CA HIS A 148 6.04 -0.67 -7.46
C HIS A 148 5.68 0.54 -6.59
N SER A 149 5.22 1.65 -7.22
CA SER A 149 4.73 2.84 -6.51
C SER A 149 5.79 3.39 -5.53
N MET A 150 5.52 3.47 -4.22
CA MET A 150 6.49 3.79 -3.16
C MET A 150 7.71 2.84 -3.19
N GLY A 151 7.50 1.55 -3.49
CA GLY A 151 8.59 0.59 -3.69
C GLY A 151 9.50 0.96 -4.86
N GLY A 152 8.99 1.71 -5.85
CA GLY A 152 9.80 2.28 -6.94
C GLY A 152 10.73 3.38 -6.43
N MET A 153 10.26 4.28 -5.55
CA MET A 153 11.13 5.26 -4.87
C MET A 153 12.21 4.55 -4.05
N LEU A 154 11.83 3.50 -3.32
CA LEU A 154 12.77 2.68 -2.56
C LEU A 154 13.80 1.99 -3.46
N ALA A 155 13.37 1.43 -4.59
CA ALA A 155 14.25 0.78 -5.56
C ALA A 155 15.28 1.77 -6.14
N MET A 156 14.86 2.97 -6.48
CA MET A 156 15.77 4.04 -6.92
C MET A 156 16.75 4.43 -5.82
N ARG A 157 16.27 4.63 -4.58
CA ARG A 157 17.15 4.96 -3.45
C ARG A 157 18.15 3.83 -3.18
N TYR A 158 17.70 2.57 -3.25
CA TYR A 158 18.57 1.40 -3.11
C TYR A 158 19.67 1.41 -4.19
N ALA A 159 19.32 1.67 -5.46
CA ALA A 159 20.26 1.70 -6.56
C ALA A 159 21.31 2.83 -6.42
N ILE A 160 20.91 3.99 -5.88
CA ILE A 160 21.83 5.11 -5.60
C ILE A 160 22.80 4.74 -4.46
N LEU A 161 22.31 4.12 -3.38
CA LEU A 161 23.13 3.79 -2.22
C LEU A 161 24.04 2.57 -2.45
N TYR A 162 23.57 1.59 -3.23
CA TYR A 162 24.24 0.30 -3.41
C TYR A 162 24.35 -0.10 -4.88
N PRO A 163 24.96 0.72 -5.76
CA PRO A 163 24.97 0.48 -7.22
C PRO A 163 25.59 -0.84 -7.60
N ALA A 164 26.64 -1.29 -6.89
CA ALA A 164 27.30 -2.58 -7.13
C ALA A 164 26.40 -3.80 -6.83
N SER A 165 25.33 -3.62 -6.05
CA SER A 165 24.36 -4.67 -5.71
C SER A 165 23.19 -4.76 -6.69
N VAL A 166 23.12 -3.87 -7.68
CA VAL A 166 22.01 -3.80 -8.64
C VAL A 166 22.46 -4.31 -10.01
N GLU A 167 21.84 -5.42 -10.43
CA GLU A 167 22.04 -5.93 -11.79
C GLU A 167 21.16 -5.14 -12.78
N LYS A 168 19.89 -4.96 -12.43
CA LYS A 168 18.91 -4.19 -13.19
C LYS A 168 17.94 -3.49 -12.23
N LEU A 169 17.44 -2.35 -12.67
CA LEU A 169 16.38 -1.61 -11.98
C LEU A 169 15.12 -1.62 -12.84
N VAL A 170 14.01 -2.10 -12.27
CA VAL A 170 12.70 -2.15 -12.93
C VAL A 170 11.70 -1.36 -12.09
N LEU A 171 11.07 -0.38 -12.70
CA LEU A 171 10.13 0.52 -12.04
C LEU A 171 8.72 0.30 -12.59
N VAL A 172 7.78 -0.04 -11.70
CA VAL A 172 6.38 -0.31 -12.03
C VAL A 172 5.55 0.83 -11.43
N ASN A 173 5.04 1.72 -12.27
CA ASN A 173 4.30 2.92 -11.87
C ASN A 173 4.94 3.61 -10.63
N PRO A 174 6.23 3.98 -10.70
CA PRO A 174 6.95 4.52 -9.55
C PRO A 174 6.43 5.91 -9.19
N LEU A 175 6.51 6.26 -7.92
CA LEU A 175 6.45 7.65 -7.48
C LEU A 175 7.85 8.28 -7.53
N GLY A 176 7.90 9.63 -7.56
CA GLY A 176 9.15 10.40 -7.41
C GLY A 176 9.96 10.62 -8.68
N LEU A 177 9.43 10.30 -9.88
CA LEU A 177 10.06 10.62 -11.18
C LEU A 177 9.62 11.99 -11.73
N LYS A 178 8.58 12.57 -11.16
CA LYS A 178 8.04 13.87 -11.54
C LYS A 178 8.01 14.80 -10.34
N ASP A 179 8.32 16.06 -10.55
CA ASP A 179 8.08 17.09 -9.55
C ASP A 179 6.61 17.48 -9.56
N ARG A 180 5.91 17.12 -8.48
CA ARG A 180 4.48 17.40 -8.34
C ARG A 180 4.20 18.90 -8.21
N GLY A 181 5.16 19.68 -7.72
CA GLY A 181 5.05 21.15 -7.67
C GLY A 181 5.02 21.75 -9.07
N GLU A 182 5.88 21.27 -9.97
CA GLU A 182 5.87 21.68 -11.39
C GLU A 182 4.59 21.26 -12.11
N GLU A 183 3.95 20.16 -11.69
CA GLU A 183 2.64 19.72 -12.20
C GLU A 183 1.45 20.51 -11.61
N GLY A 184 1.71 21.52 -10.78
CA GLY A 184 0.67 22.33 -10.14
C GLY A 184 -0.09 21.61 -9.02
N VAL A 185 0.43 20.50 -8.48
CA VAL A 185 -0.17 19.81 -7.35
C VAL A 185 0.14 20.56 -6.06
N PRO A 186 -0.86 21.07 -5.33
CA PRO A 186 -0.63 21.82 -4.11
C PRO A 186 0.13 21.01 -3.06
N TYR A 187 1.03 21.68 -2.36
CA TYR A 187 1.67 21.09 -1.18
C TYR A 187 0.61 20.79 -0.12
N THR A 188 0.67 19.59 0.42
CA THR A 188 -0.14 19.18 1.57
C THR A 188 0.76 18.91 2.75
N ASP A 189 0.53 19.59 3.86
CA ASP A 189 1.31 19.40 5.08
C ASP A 189 1.10 18.00 5.69
N VAL A 190 2.07 17.58 6.50
CA VAL A 190 2.09 16.22 7.09
C VAL A 190 0.92 15.99 8.05
N ASP A 191 0.49 17.01 8.80
CA ASP A 191 -0.62 16.87 9.75
C ASP A 191 -1.93 16.65 9.02
N THR A 192 -2.16 17.35 7.89
CA THR A 192 -3.30 17.14 6.99
C THR A 192 -3.26 15.76 6.35
N LEU A 193 -2.11 15.33 5.83
CA LEU A 193 -1.94 13.97 5.30
C LEU A 193 -2.27 12.91 6.36
N TRP A 194 -1.79 13.11 7.57
CA TRP A 194 -2.07 12.22 8.70
C TRP A 194 -3.55 12.21 9.10
N ALA A 195 -4.19 13.38 9.14
CA ALA A 195 -5.62 13.47 9.42
C ALA A 195 -6.46 12.73 8.37
N ASN A 196 -6.06 12.79 7.11
CA ASN A 196 -6.72 12.07 6.03
C ASN A 196 -6.46 10.56 6.12
N GLU A 197 -5.24 10.14 6.42
CA GLU A 197 -4.89 8.74 6.60
C GLU A 197 -5.73 8.06 7.70
N LYS A 198 -6.00 8.77 8.80
CA LYS A 198 -6.85 8.28 9.90
C LYS A 198 -8.31 8.04 9.50
N LYS A 199 -8.78 8.63 8.41
CA LYS A 199 -10.14 8.44 7.88
C LYS A 199 -10.26 7.22 6.98
N THR A 200 -9.14 6.51 6.73
CA THR A 200 -9.12 5.34 5.87
C THR A 200 -10.04 4.25 6.41
N SER A 201 -10.92 3.75 5.56
CA SER A 201 -11.94 2.75 5.87
C SER A 201 -11.96 1.67 4.78
N TYR A 202 -12.61 0.54 5.06
CA TYR A 202 -12.84 -0.50 4.04
C TYR A 202 -13.46 0.10 2.76
N ALA A 203 -14.46 0.95 2.90
CA ALA A 203 -15.16 1.54 1.76
C ALA A 203 -14.23 2.45 0.94
N SER A 204 -13.44 3.31 1.58
CA SER A 204 -12.51 4.20 0.88
C SER A 204 -11.38 3.43 0.20
N ILE A 205 -10.86 2.36 0.84
CA ILE A 205 -9.86 1.48 0.23
C ILE A 205 -10.42 0.80 -1.01
N LYS A 206 -11.63 0.23 -0.89
CA LYS A 206 -12.28 -0.47 -2.02
C LYS A 206 -12.55 0.48 -3.19
N ALA A 207 -13.08 1.68 -2.92
CA ALA A 207 -13.31 2.69 -3.94
C ALA A 207 -12.01 3.08 -4.65
N TYR A 208 -10.95 3.35 -3.90
CA TYR A 208 -9.65 3.67 -4.45
C TYR A 208 -9.07 2.54 -5.32
N GLN A 209 -9.15 1.29 -4.86
CA GLN A 209 -8.66 0.14 -5.64
C GLN A 209 -9.50 -0.09 -6.89
N LEU A 210 -10.84 0.06 -6.79
CA LEU A 210 -11.76 -0.09 -7.93
C LEU A 210 -11.41 0.90 -9.05
N GLU A 211 -11.19 2.15 -8.71
CA GLU A 211 -10.88 3.21 -9.65
C GLU A 211 -9.47 3.08 -10.24
N ASN A 212 -8.46 2.93 -9.37
CA ASN A 212 -7.05 3.10 -9.78
C ASN A 212 -6.38 1.79 -10.24
N TYR A 213 -6.91 0.62 -9.85
CA TYR A 213 -6.28 -0.67 -10.17
C TYR A 213 -7.18 -1.61 -10.97
N TYR A 214 -8.51 -1.47 -10.87
CA TYR A 214 -9.45 -2.42 -11.49
C TYR A 214 -10.38 -1.79 -12.52
N HIS A 215 -10.15 -0.54 -12.90
CA HIS A 215 -10.89 0.17 -13.96
C HIS A 215 -12.42 0.06 -13.83
N GLY A 216 -12.94 0.17 -12.61
CA GLY A 216 -14.37 0.06 -12.32
C GLY A 216 -14.91 -1.37 -12.30
N VAL A 217 -14.11 -2.42 -12.58
CA VAL A 217 -14.55 -3.82 -12.59
C VAL A 217 -14.10 -4.54 -11.32
N TRP A 218 -15.04 -4.87 -10.44
CA TRP A 218 -14.75 -5.57 -9.19
C TRP A 218 -15.01 -7.07 -9.31
N LYS A 219 -14.09 -7.88 -8.78
CA LYS A 219 -14.26 -9.33 -8.60
C LYS A 219 -14.18 -9.66 -7.10
N PRO A 220 -14.99 -10.62 -6.59
CA PRO A 220 -14.94 -11.00 -5.17
C PRO A 220 -13.54 -11.41 -4.68
N SER A 221 -12.72 -12.00 -5.58
CA SER A 221 -11.33 -12.37 -5.25
C SER A 221 -10.42 -11.17 -4.89
N TYR A 222 -10.84 -9.93 -5.20
CA TYR A 222 -10.08 -8.72 -4.85
C TYR A 222 -10.36 -8.24 -3.44
N ASP A 223 -11.46 -8.66 -2.79
CA ASP A 223 -11.80 -8.26 -1.42
C ASP A 223 -10.68 -8.58 -0.43
N ARG A 224 -9.93 -9.66 -0.63
CA ARG A 224 -8.78 -10.01 0.20
C ARG A 224 -7.72 -8.90 0.27
N TRP A 225 -7.54 -8.13 -0.78
CA TRP A 225 -6.57 -7.03 -0.83
C TRP A 225 -7.07 -5.80 -0.07
N VAL A 226 -8.38 -5.58 -0.09
CA VAL A 226 -9.02 -4.56 0.76
C VAL A 226 -8.90 -4.95 2.23
N TRP A 227 -9.16 -6.22 2.58
CA TRP A 227 -8.99 -6.71 3.95
C TRP A 227 -7.55 -6.59 4.43
N MET A 228 -6.58 -6.96 3.59
CA MET A 228 -5.16 -6.82 3.90
C MET A 228 -4.80 -5.37 4.23
N GLN A 229 -5.18 -4.44 3.38
CA GLN A 229 -4.92 -3.01 3.59
C GLN A 229 -5.67 -2.49 4.81
N ALA A 230 -6.96 -2.79 4.96
CA ALA A 230 -7.75 -2.40 6.14
C ALA A 230 -7.17 -2.97 7.44
N GLY A 231 -6.71 -4.22 7.42
CA GLY A 231 -6.04 -4.87 8.56
C GLY A 231 -4.78 -4.13 9.02
N MET A 232 -4.00 -3.56 8.09
CA MET A 232 -2.85 -2.71 8.45
C MET A 232 -3.26 -1.45 9.23
N TYR A 233 -4.45 -0.90 8.96
CA TYR A 233 -4.97 0.28 9.67
C TYR A 233 -5.65 -0.05 10.99
N GLN A 234 -6.21 -1.24 11.14
CA GLN A 234 -6.84 -1.70 12.39
C GLN A 234 -5.83 -2.17 13.44
N GLY A 235 -4.75 -2.82 13.00
CA GLY A 235 -3.61 -3.12 13.86
C GLY A 235 -2.98 -1.80 14.33
N GLN A 236 -2.49 -1.71 15.56
CA GLN A 236 -1.91 -0.48 16.17
C GLN A 236 -0.71 0.13 15.40
N GLY A 237 -0.61 -0.10 14.11
CA GLY A 237 0.50 0.15 13.23
C GLY A 237 0.23 1.02 12.03
N VAL A 238 -0.70 1.97 12.10
CA VAL A 238 -0.58 3.12 11.20
C VAL A 238 0.73 3.78 11.53
N ILE A 239 1.69 3.74 10.61
CA ILE A 239 2.98 4.39 10.77
C ILE A 239 2.69 5.84 11.10
N GLN A 240 2.88 6.22 12.36
CA GLN A 240 2.85 7.61 12.74
C GLN A 240 4.13 8.24 12.19
N TRP A 241 4.06 8.78 10.99
CA TRP A 241 5.04 9.72 10.49
C TRP A 241 4.99 10.94 11.41
N ARG A 242 5.57 10.83 12.62
CA ARG A 242 5.82 12.00 13.45
C ARG A 242 6.98 12.73 12.79
N SER A 243 6.66 13.76 12.01
CA SER A 243 7.62 14.84 11.82
C SER A 243 8.01 15.34 13.21
N ARG A 244 9.22 15.05 13.66
CA ARG A 244 9.77 15.79 14.79
C ARG A 244 9.80 17.25 14.34
N ARG A 245 8.93 18.07 14.90
CA ARG A 245 9.14 19.52 14.81
C ARG A 245 10.57 19.77 15.25
N PRO A 246 11.39 20.53 14.48
CA PRO A 246 12.65 20.98 14.98
C PRO A 246 12.36 21.69 16.31
N ARG A 247 13.08 21.34 17.37
CA ARG A 247 12.97 22.07 18.62
C ARG A 247 13.29 23.54 18.30
N PRO A 248 12.47 24.51 18.76
CA PRO A 248 12.87 25.91 18.63
C PRO A 248 14.23 26.04 19.23
N ALA A 249 15.16 26.68 18.52
CA ALA A 249 16.47 27.05 19.05
C ALA A 249 16.26 27.83 20.33
N ARG A 250 16.93 27.42 21.43
CA ARG A 250 16.97 28.17 22.66
C ARG A 250 17.91 29.36 22.49
#